data_2f1c9a54fd5da204bb8d99b522c37ebc
#
_entry.id   2f1c9a54fd5da204bb8d99b522c37ebc
#
_cell.length_a   1.000
_cell.length_b   1.000
_cell.length_c   1.000
_cell.angle_alpha   90.00
_cell.angle_beta   90.00
_cell.angle_gamma   90.00
#
_symmetry.space_group_name_H-M   'P 1'
#
loop_
_entity.id
_entity.type
_entity.pdbx_description
1 polymer ?
#
loop_
_entity_poly.entity_id
_entity_poly.type
_entity_poly.pdbx_seq_one_letter_code
_entity_poly.pdbx_strand_id
1 'polypeptide(L)'
;MCNCPDFVKNGHAGPCKHIIALKLRFVRFVNIEGQEPKVEKKTYSQNWHLYNSAQTQEFELFDKLLYHLVEPIQGPEQRGSGRPPLKTSDQIFCCVMKVYSMLSSRRARWLYPEAVQRQQIENAPHFNVVSTALNKKEITSILHQLVRMSAQPLSSIENDFSVDSSGFRCSSFGNYCEEKHGTKRMRK
;
A
#
# COMPACT_ATOMS: atom_id res chain seq x y z
N MET A 1 20.40 -5.50 -23.23
CA MET A 1 21.47 -5.45 -22.23
C MET A 1 20.97 -4.68 -21.02
N CYS A 2 21.42 -5.04 -19.83
CA CYS A 2 21.03 -4.33 -18.60
C CYS A 2 22.13 -3.34 -18.20
N ASN A 3 21.76 -2.14 -17.76
CA ASN A 3 22.71 -1.10 -17.33
C ASN A 3 22.89 -1.02 -15.81
N CYS A 4 22.46 -2.06 -15.06
CA CYS A 4 22.65 -2.06 -13.61
C CYS A 4 24.11 -2.26 -13.22
N PRO A 5 24.56 -1.76 -12.06
CA PRO A 5 25.96 -1.87 -11.61
C PRO A 5 26.49 -3.31 -11.54
N ASP A 6 25.61 -4.26 -11.23
CA ASP A 6 25.95 -5.68 -11.18
C ASP A 6 26.25 -6.25 -12.58
N PHE A 7 25.47 -5.87 -13.59
CA PHE A 7 25.72 -6.28 -14.96
C PHE A 7 26.95 -5.61 -15.55
N VAL A 8 27.21 -4.35 -15.21
CA VAL A 8 28.40 -3.62 -15.67
C VAL A 8 29.68 -4.26 -15.10
N LYS A 9 29.64 -4.71 -13.84
CA LYS A 9 30.80 -5.37 -13.20
C LYS A 9 30.96 -6.83 -13.60
N ASN A 10 29.89 -7.59 -13.66
CA ASN A 10 29.90 -9.07 -13.69
C ASN A 10 29.18 -9.65 -14.92
N GLY A 11 28.76 -8.83 -15.87
CA GLY A 11 27.95 -9.27 -17.03
C GLY A 11 28.63 -10.29 -17.95
N HIS A 12 29.98 -10.39 -17.89
CA HIS A 12 30.77 -11.42 -18.57
C HIS A 12 30.65 -12.80 -17.87
N ALA A 13 30.26 -12.86 -16.59
CA ALA A 13 30.11 -14.10 -15.85
C ALA A 13 28.67 -14.67 -15.92
N GLY A 14 27.72 -13.89 -16.42
CA GLY A 14 26.33 -14.34 -16.59
C GLY A 14 25.29 -13.21 -16.52
N PRO A 15 24.02 -13.54 -16.71
CA PRO A 15 22.94 -12.56 -16.67
C PRO A 15 22.71 -12.08 -15.23
N CYS A 16 22.60 -10.76 -15.03
CA CYS A 16 22.25 -10.19 -13.73
C CYS A 16 20.81 -10.55 -13.31
N LYS A 17 20.51 -10.38 -12.03
CA LYS A 17 19.17 -10.65 -11.46
C LYS A 17 18.01 -10.00 -12.24
N HIS A 18 18.21 -8.82 -12.81
CA HIS A 18 17.18 -8.13 -13.61
C HIS A 18 16.91 -8.84 -14.95
N ILE A 19 17.96 -9.34 -15.60
CA ILE A 19 17.81 -10.13 -16.84
C ILE A 19 17.18 -11.48 -16.53
N ILE A 20 17.54 -12.11 -15.40
CA ILE A 20 16.92 -13.36 -14.95
C ILE A 20 15.44 -13.15 -14.64
N ALA A 21 15.10 -12.10 -13.90
CA ALA A 21 13.72 -11.76 -13.58
C ALA A 21 12.87 -11.49 -14.83
N LEU A 22 13.42 -10.75 -15.81
CA LEU A 22 12.76 -10.53 -17.10
C LEU A 22 12.54 -11.85 -17.86
N LYS A 23 13.55 -12.74 -17.90
CA LYS A 23 13.41 -14.06 -18.54
C LYS A 23 12.33 -14.89 -17.86
N LEU A 24 12.31 -14.95 -16.53
CA LEU A 24 11.32 -15.73 -15.78
C LEU A 24 9.89 -15.18 -15.94
N ARG A 25 9.75 -13.87 -16.06
CA ARG A 25 8.44 -13.21 -16.12
C ARG A 25 7.86 -13.12 -17.52
N PHE A 26 8.70 -12.96 -18.55
CA PHE A 26 8.25 -12.66 -19.91
C PHE A 26 8.55 -13.75 -20.95
N VAL A 27 9.25 -14.82 -20.57
CA VAL A 27 9.71 -15.83 -21.52
C VAL A 27 9.37 -17.22 -21.03
N ARG A 28 8.54 -17.93 -21.78
CA ARG A 28 8.31 -19.35 -21.61
C ARG A 28 9.21 -20.10 -22.61
N PHE A 29 10.08 -20.97 -22.11
CA PHE A 29 10.87 -21.85 -22.96
C PHE A 29 10.02 -23.09 -23.31
N VAL A 30 9.69 -23.24 -24.56
CA VAL A 30 9.04 -24.46 -25.07
C VAL A 30 10.13 -25.28 -25.72
N ASN A 31 10.55 -26.37 -25.07
CA ASN A 31 11.43 -27.36 -25.67
C ASN A 31 10.57 -28.27 -26.58
N ILE A 32 10.75 -28.14 -27.87
CA ILE A 32 10.29 -29.12 -28.85
C ILE A 32 11.54 -29.95 -29.23
N GLU A 33 11.51 -31.26 -29.07
CA GLU A 33 12.65 -32.12 -29.35
C GLU A 33 13.20 -31.86 -30.77
N GLY A 34 14.49 -31.47 -30.84
CA GLY A 34 15.23 -31.25 -32.09
C GLY A 34 15.13 -29.84 -32.68
N GLN A 35 14.48 -28.85 -32.03
CA GLN A 35 14.47 -27.46 -32.47
C GLN A 35 15.04 -26.53 -31.42
N GLU A 36 15.67 -25.42 -31.88
CA GLU A 36 16.09 -24.36 -30.95
C GLU A 36 14.91 -23.88 -30.10
N PRO A 37 15.09 -23.62 -28.79
CA PRO A 37 14.02 -23.24 -27.88
C PRO A 37 13.30 -21.98 -28.40
N LYS A 38 12.06 -22.13 -28.83
CA LYS A 38 11.24 -21.01 -29.26
C LYS A 38 10.88 -20.18 -28.05
N VAL A 39 11.36 -18.95 -28.01
CA VAL A 39 11.08 -17.99 -26.95
C VAL A 39 9.72 -17.36 -27.18
N GLU A 40 8.72 -17.84 -26.47
CA GLU A 40 7.38 -17.26 -26.52
C GLU A 40 7.27 -16.15 -25.49
N LYS A 41 7.14 -14.92 -25.96
CA LYS A 41 6.97 -13.75 -25.09
C LYS A 41 5.55 -13.79 -24.50
N LYS A 42 5.43 -14.04 -23.19
CA LYS A 42 4.15 -13.95 -22.49
C LYS A 42 3.76 -12.47 -22.40
N THR A 43 2.95 -12.00 -23.33
CA THR A 43 2.35 -10.68 -23.31
C THR A 43 0.86 -10.80 -23.08
N TYR A 44 0.33 -9.94 -22.22
CA TYR A 44 -1.11 -9.75 -22.07
C TYR A 44 -1.44 -8.31 -22.40
N SER A 45 -2.56 -8.11 -23.06
CA SER A 45 -3.03 -6.76 -23.38
C SER A 45 -3.59 -6.09 -22.11
N GLN A 46 -3.10 -4.91 -21.83
CA GLN A 46 -3.67 -4.06 -20.77
C GLN A 46 -4.91 -3.36 -21.31
N ASN A 47 -6.03 -3.44 -20.62
CA ASN A 47 -7.20 -2.64 -20.93
C ASN A 47 -7.01 -1.21 -20.39
N TRP A 48 -6.40 -0.36 -21.20
CA TRP A 48 -6.08 1.02 -20.82
C TRP A 48 -7.31 1.86 -20.48
N HIS A 49 -8.44 1.60 -21.12
CA HIS A 49 -9.67 2.32 -20.82
C HIS A 49 -10.16 2.04 -19.40
N LEU A 50 -10.21 0.75 -19.00
CA LEU A 50 -10.58 0.37 -17.63
C LEU A 50 -9.55 0.84 -16.61
N TYR A 51 -8.26 0.74 -16.95
CA TYR A 51 -7.19 1.24 -16.08
C TYR A 51 -7.32 2.74 -15.81
N ASN A 52 -7.51 3.55 -16.85
CA ASN A 52 -7.66 5.00 -16.70
C ASN A 52 -8.95 5.36 -15.94
N SER A 53 -10.05 4.67 -16.20
CA SER A 53 -11.30 4.84 -15.46
C SER A 53 -11.14 4.52 -13.98
N ALA A 54 -10.49 3.42 -13.66
CA ALA A 54 -10.21 3.03 -12.28
C ALA A 54 -9.32 4.06 -11.56
N GLN A 55 -8.30 4.57 -12.23
CA GLN A 55 -7.43 5.62 -11.68
C GLN A 55 -8.18 6.94 -11.44
N THR A 56 -9.07 7.32 -12.34
CA THR A 56 -9.86 8.56 -12.19
C THR A 56 -10.84 8.46 -11.03
N GLN A 57 -11.38 7.26 -10.77
CA GLN A 57 -12.36 7.00 -9.71
C GLN A 57 -11.73 6.40 -8.44
N GLU A 58 -10.40 6.28 -8.39
CA GLU A 58 -9.68 5.58 -7.32
C GLU A 58 -10.09 6.05 -5.92
N PHE A 59 -10.13 7.37 -5.70
CA PHE A 59 -10.47 7.92 -4.41
C PHE A 59 -11.91 7.56 -3.98
N GLU A 60 -12.87 7.67 -4.89
CA GLU A 60 -14.27 7.36 -4.60
C GLU A 60 -14.49 5.88 -4.31
N LEU A 61 -13.84 5.00 -5.09
CA LEU A 61 -13.90 3.56 -4.90
C LEU A 61 -13.22 3.16 -3.59
N PHE A 62 -12.07 3.73 -3.29
CA PHE A 62 -11.35 3.51 -2.05
C PHE A 62 -12.16 3.95 -0.83
N ASP A 63 -12.74 5.15 -0.88
CA ASP A 63 -13.55 5.71 0.18
C ASP A 63 -14.76 4.81 0.53
N LYS A 64 -15.49 4.35 -0.48
CA LYS A 64 -16.60 3.40 -0.34
C LYS A 64 -16.13 2.06 0.23
N LEU A 65 -15.05 1.50 -0.31
CA LEU A 65 -14.49 0.23 0.17
C LEU A 65 -14.06 0.33 1.62
N LEU A 66 -13.37 1.40 1.98
CA LEU A 66 -12.92 1.65 3.35
C LEU A 66 -14.09 1.72 4.31
N TYR A 67 -15.14 2.47 3.96
CA TYR A 67 -16.35 2.57 4.78
C TYR A 67 -16.93 1.18 5.08
N HIS A 68 -17.16 0.36 4.06
CA HIS A 68 -17.71 -0.99 4.25
C HIS A 68 -16.77 -1.93 5.02
N LEU A 69 -15.46 -1.76 4.90
CA LEU A 69 -14.49 -2.56 5.65
C LEU A 69 -14.45 -2.20 7.13
N VAL A 70 -14.67 -0.94 7.49
CA VAL A 70 -14.55 -0.49 8.89
C VAL A 70 -15.89 -0.50 9.63
N GLU A 71 -17.01 -0.42 8.92
CA GLU A 71 -18.36 -0.38 9.50
C GLU A 71 -18.64 -1.50 10.53
N PRO A 72 -18.27 -2.79 10.24
CA PRO A 72 -18.53 -3.88 11.16
C PRO A 72 -17.59 -3.90 12.37
N ILE A 73 -16.58 -3.02 12.44
CA ILE A 73 -15.59 -3.02 13.52
C ILE A 73 -16.21 -2.44 14.78
N GLN A 74 -16.39 -3.31 15.77
CA GLN A 74 -16.82 -2.91 17.10
C GLN A 74 -15.62 -2.61 17.98
N GLY A 75 -15.70 -1.51 18.72
CA GLY A 75 -14.73 -1.17 19.74
C GLY A 75 -15.12 -1.71 21.11
N PRO A 76 -14.21 -1.63 22.09
CA PRO A 76 -14.53 -1.94 23.45
C PRO A 76 -15.67 -1.06 23.95
N GLU A 77 -16.64 -1.66 24.67
CA GLU A 77 -17.71 -0.92 25.31
C GLU A 77 -17.14 0.11 26.30
N GLN A 78 -17.73 1.30 26.28
CA GLN A 78 -17.35 2.34 27.23
C GLN A 78 -17.80 1.94 28.64
N ARG A 79 -16.82 1.72 29.53
CA ARG A 79 -17.06 1.48 30.95
C ARG A 79 -16.65 2.73 31.74
N GLY A 80 -17.63 3.44 32.27
CA GLY A 80 -17.41 4.57 33.18
C GLY A 80 -18.08 5.89 32.75
N SER A 81 -18.10 6.87 33.67
CA SER A 81 -18.58 8.23 33.44
C SER A 81 -17.47 9.05 32.77
N GLY A 82 -17.81 9.83 31.78
CA GLY A 82 -16.89 10.73 31.07
C GLY A 82 -17.35 11.02 29.65
N ARG A 83 -16.56 11.79 28.91
CA ARG A 83 -16.84 12.06 27.49
C ARG A 83 -16.77 10.74 26.72
N PRO A 84 -17.80 10.39 25.92
CA PRO A 84 -17.75 9.20 25.08
C PRO A 84 -16.49 9.17 24.21
N PRO A 85 -15.77 8.04 24.14
CA PRO A 85 -14.67 7.90 23.21
C PRO A 85 -15.21 7.94 21.77
N LEU A 86 -14.37 8.34 20.84
CA LEU A 86 -14.68 8.25 19.43
C LEU A 86 -14.89 6.77 19.07
N LYS A 87 -15.92 6.48 18.27
CA LYS A 87 -16.23 5.14 17.78
C LYS A 87 -14.98 4.55 17.10
N THR A 88 -14.68 3.28 17.37
CA THR A 88 -13.43 2.65 16.88
C THR A 88 -13.41 2.61 15.35
N SER A 89 -14.53 2.30 14.71
CA SER A 89 -14.64 2.35 13.24
C SER A 89 -14.27 3.73 12.69
N ASP A 90 -14.82 4.81 13.28
CA ASP A 90 -14.53 6.19 12.84
C ASP A 90 -13.06 6.55 13.04
N GLN A 91 -12.48 6.10 14.15
CA GLN A 91 -11.07 6.32 14.43
C GLN A 91 -10.18 5.64 13.40
N ILE A 92 -10.50 4.38 13.04
CA ILE A 92 -9.77 3.60 12.05
C ILE A 92 -9.96 4.19 10.66
N PHE A 93 -11.19 4.55 10.29
CA PHE A 93 -11.48 5.24 9.04
C PHE A 93 -10.58 6.47 8.87
N CYS A 94 -10.53 7.34 9.86
CA CYS A 94 -9.70 8.54 9.83
C CYS A 94 -8.18 8.23 9.78
N CYS A 95 -7.73 7.16 10.44
CA CYS A 95 -6.34 6.70 10.38
C CYS A 95 -5.96 6.27 8.98
N VAL A 96 -6.79 5.46 8.33
CA VAL A 96 -6.54 4.95 6.98
C VAL A 96 -6.60 6.08 5.95
N MET A 97 -7.61 6.96 6.04
CA MET A 97 -7.74 8.16 5.18
C MET A 97 -6.52 9.08 5.29
N LYS A 98 -6.01 9.28 6.50
CA LYS A 98 -4.79 10.08 6.71
C LYS A 98 -3.57 9.45 6.03
N VAL A 99 -3.42 8.14 6.12
CA VAL A 99 -2.29 7.42 5.50
C VAL A 99 -2.42 7.42 3.98
N TYR A 100 -3.60 7.10 3.46
CA TYR A 100 -3.89 7.07 2.03
C TYR A 100 -3.66 8.42 1.35
N SER A 101 -4.14 9.52 1.98
CA SER A 101 -3.97 10.86 1.44
C SER A 101 -2.51 11.35 1.43
N MET A 102 -1.60 10.67 2.13
CA MET A 102 -0.20 11.06 2.32
C MET A 102 -0.01 12.48 2.90
N LEU A 103 -1.07 13.10 3.39
CA LEU A 103 -1.05 14.43 3.97
C LEU A 103 -0.47 14.40 5.39
N SER A 104 0.11 15.52 5.82
CA SER A 104 0.44 15.70 7.23
C SER A 104 -0.83 15.69 8.11
N SER A 105 -0.74 15.27 9.36
CA SER A 105 -1.90 15.16 10.25
C SER A 105 -2.75 16.44 10.32
N ARG A 106 -2.12 17.62 10.29
CA ARG A 106 -2.84 18.89 10.28
C ARG A 106 -3.59 19.13 8.96
N ARG A 107 -3.00 18.77 7.83
CA ARG A 107 -3.65 18.90 6.51
C ARG A 107 -4.75 17.88 6.32
N ALA A 108 -4.57 16.66 6.79
CA ALA A 108 -5.58 15.61 6.70
C ALA A 108 -6.88 15.94 7.47
N ARG A 109 -6.83 16.87 8.41
CA ARG A 109 -7.99 17.28 9.20
C ARG A 109 -9.19 17.73 8.34
N TRP A 110 -8.97 18.32 7.18
CA TRP A 110 -10.06 18.79 6.33
C TRP A 110 -10.88 17.64 5.72
N LEU A 111 -10.31 16.43 5.60
CA LEU A 111 -11.01 15.26 5.11
C LEU A 111 -12.12 14.75 6.05
N TYR A 112 -11.97 14.98 7.35
CA TYR A 112 -12.88 14.41 8.35
C TYR A 112 -14.26 15.05 8.37
N PRO A 113 -14.43 16.39 8.28
CA PRO A 113 -15.75 17.00 8.13
C PRO A 113 -16.49 16.55 6.87
N GLU A 114 -15.76 16.31 5.79
CA GLU A 114 -16.33 15.79 4.54
C GLU A 114 -16.84 14.36 4.72
N ALA A 115 -16.11 13.50 5.44
CA ALA A 115 -16.55 12.16 5.79
C ALA A 115 -17.80 12.18 6.70
N VAL A 116 -17.95 13.16 7.59
CA VAL A 116 -19.18 13.37 8.36
C VAL A 116 -20.35 13.75 7.44
N GLN A 117 -20.15 14.65 6.48
CA GLN A 117 -21.18 15.04 5.52
C GLN A 117 -21.65 13.85 4.66
N ARG A 118 -20.74 12.92 4.35
CA ARG A 118 -21.05 11.68 3.64
C ARG A 118 -21.62 10.58 4.54
N GLN A 119 -21.83 10.86 5.83
CA GLN A 119 -22.33 9.91 6.82
C GLN A 119 -21.45 8.65 7.01
N GLN A 120 -20.17 8.77 6.76
CA GLN A 120 -19.20 7.68 6.91
C GLN A 120 -18.66 7.60 8.34
N ILE A 121 -18.61 8.74 9.04
CA ILE A 121 -18.25 8.85 10.44
C ILE A 121 -19.23 9.78 11.17
N GLU A 122 -19.43 9.56 12.46
CA GLU A 122 -20.38 10.37 13.25
C GLU A 122 -19.80 11.74 13.59
N ASN A 123 -18.53 11.79 13.97
CA ASN A 123 -17.88 13.03 14.44
C ASN A 123 -16.48 13.19 13.89
N ALA A 124 -16.17 14.39 13.39
CA ALA A 124 -14.83 14.71 12.91
C ALA A 124 -13.83 14.80 14.08
N PRO A 125 -12.81 13.93 14.17
CA PRO A 125 -11.84 13.96 15.23
C PRO A 125 -10.84 15.11 15.06
N HIS A 126 -10.24 15.52 16.17
CA HIS A 126 -9.07 16.38 16.09
C HIS A 126 -7.86 15.60 15.57
N PHE A 127 -6.98 16.22 14.78
CA PHE A 127 -5.85 15.54 14.15
C PHE A 127 -4.90 14.83 15.13
N ASN A 128 -4.77 15.34 16.38
CA ASN A 128 -3.97 14.69 17.41
C ASN A 128 -4.55 13.33 17.83
N VAL A 129 -5.88 13.19 17.85
CA VAL A 129 -6.55 11.93 18.19
C VAL A 129 -6.17 10.86 17.18
N VAL A 130 -6.18 11.19 15.89
CA VAL A 130 -5.79 10.27 14.81
C VAL A 130 -4.30 9.90 14.91
N SER A 131 -3.43 10.89 15.14
CA SER A 131 -1.99 10.64 15.32
C SER A 131 -1.69 9.76 16.52
N THR A 132 -2.41 9.96 17.64
CA THR A 132 -2.26 9.13 18.85
C THR A 132 -2.79 7.72 18.61
N ALA A 133 -3.90 7.60 17.85
CA ALA A 133 -4.48 6.29 17.52
C ALA A 133 -3.51 5.42 16.72
N LEU A 134 -2.83 5.99 15.73
CA LEU A 134 -1.84 5.27 14.92
C LEU A 134 -0.67 4.68 15.74
N ASN A 135 -0.43 5.19 16.95
CA ASN A 135 0.61 4.67 17.86
C ASN A 135 0.08 3.58 18.82
N LYS A 136 -1.22 3.29 18.82
CA LYS A 136 -1.81 2.28 19.69
C LYS A 136 -1.64 0.87 19.09
N LYS A 137 -1.21 -0.09 19.90
CA LYS A 137 -1.02 -1.49 19.48
C LYS A 137 -2.33 -2.13 19.02
N GLU A 138 -3.44 -1.81 19.67
CA GLU A 138 -4.76 -2.32 19.35
C GLU A 138 -5.18 -1.89 17.93
N ILE A 139 -4.96 -0.64 17.58
CA ILE A 139 -5.23 -0.12 16.24
C ILE A 139 -4.35 -0.80 15.20
N THR A 140 -3.07 -1.02 15.50
CA THR A 140 -2.16 -1.73 14.60
C THR A 140 -2.68 -3.14 14.27
N SER A 141 -3.16 -3.88 15.26
CA SER A 141 -3.73 -5.22 15.05
C SER A 141 -4.95 -5.19 14.13
N ILE A 142 -5.82 -4.20 14.30
CA ILE A 142 -7.01 -4.02 13.45
C ILE A 142 -6.60 -3.63 12.02
N LEU A 143 -5.62 -2.74 11.86
CA LEU A 143 -5.11 -2.37 10.54
C LEU A 143 -4.54 -3.58 9.79
N HIS A 144 -3.80 -4.46 10.46
CA HIS A 144 -3.35 -5.73 9.87
C HIS A 144 -4.50 -6.64 9.44
N GLN A 145 -5.57 -6.69 10.23
CA GLN A 145 -6.76 -7.46 9.88
C GLN A 145 -7.46 -6.86 8.64
N LEU A 146 -7.59 -5.54 8.56
CA LEU A 146 -8.16 -4.86 7.39
C LEU A 146 -7.37 -5.14 6.10
N VAL A 147 -6.04 -5.13 6.17
CA VAL A 147 -5.20 -5.51 5.02
C VAL A 147 -5.51 -6.94 4.55
N ARG A 148 -5.68 -7.89 5.48
CA ARG A 148 -6.05 -9.26 5.12
C ARG A 148 -7.45 -9.33 4.50
N MET A 149 -8.42 -8.63 5.09
CA MET A 149 -9.79 -8.60 4.59
C MET A 149 -9.88 -7.96 3.20
N SER A 150 -9.16 -6.88 2.94
CA SER A 150 -9.15 -6.23 1.62
C SER A 150 -8.52 -7.09 0.52
N ALA A 151 -7.57 -7.95 0.87
CA ALA A 151 -6.93 -8.88 -0.06
C ALA A 151 -7.73 -10.17 -0.28
N GLN A 152 -8.65 -10.52 0.60
CA GLN A 152 -9.38 -11.79 0.57
C GLN A 152 -10.14 -12.06 -0.74
N PRO A 153 -10.82 -11.10 -1.39
CA PRO A 153 -11.51 -11.34 -2.67
C PRO A 153 -10.56 -11.77 -3.79
N LEU A 154 -9.30 -11.37 -3.74
CA LEU A 154 -8.29 -11.68 -4.75
C LEU A 154 -7.64 -13.05 -4.52
N SER A 155 -7.75 -13.63 -3.33
CA SER A 155 -7.08 -14.88 -2.95
C SER A 155 -7.49 -16.10 -3.80
N SER A 156 -8.68 -16.07 -4.43
CA SER A 156 -9.16 -17.12 -5.33
C SER A 156 -8.77 -16.91 -6.80
N ILE A 157 -8.27 -15.72 -7.15
CA ILE A 157 -8.00 -15.30 -8.54
C ILE A 157 -6.50 -15.23 -8.79
N GLU A 158 -5.74 -14.77 -7.81
CA GLU A 158 -4.29 -14.55 -7.92
C GLU A 158 -3.52 -15.77 -7.41
N ASN A 159 -2.74 -16.38 -8.31
CA ASN A 159 -1.86 -17.51 -7.99
C ASN A 159 -0.37 -17.12 -8.02
N ASP A 160 -0.04 -15.98 -8.62
CA ASP A 160 1.34 -15.50 -8.80
C ASP A 160 1.61 -14.31 -7.88
N PHE A 161 2.53 -14.48 -6.93
CA PHE A 161 2.91 -13.44 -5.99
C PHE A 161 4.35 -13.01 -6.22
N SER A 162 4.57 -11.69 -6.20
CA SER A 162 5.91 -11.11 -6.22
C SER A 162 6.19 -10.47 -4.86
N VAL A 163 7.23 -10.96 -4.19
CA VAL A 163 7.67 -10.41 -2.91
C VAL A 163 8.90 -9.56 -3.14
N ASP A 164 8.84 -8.28 -2.77
CA ASP A 164 9.95 -7.35 -2.81
C ASP A 164 10.14 -6.67 -1.45
N SER A 165 11.37 -6.29 -1.15
CA SER A 165 11.70 -5.56 0.06
C SER A 165 11.83 -4.07 -0.25
N SER A 166 11.03 -3.25 0.43
CA SER A 166 11.07 -1.79 0.30
C SER A 166 11.62 -1.15 1.58
N GLY A 167 12.54 -0.21 1.42
CA GLY A 167 12.99 0.63 2.51
C GLY A 167 12.08 1.84 2.68
N PHE A 168 11.57 2.06 3.88
CA PHE A 168 10.78 3.24 4.20
C PHE A 168 11.67 4.41 4.61
N ARG A 169 11.53 5.55 3.94
CA ARG A 169 12.20 6.79 4.34
C ARG A 169 11.46 7.44 5.50
N CYS A 170 12.20 7.92 6.49
CA CYS A 170 11.60 8.59 7.66
C CYS A 170 11.06 9.99 7.35
N SER A 171 11.48 10.60 6.25
CA SER A 171 10.99 11.91 5.79
C SER A 171 11.16 12.07 4.30
N SER A 172 10.32 12.93 3.69
CA SER A 172 10.44 13.33 2.29
C SER A 172 11.73 14.13 2.00
N PHE A 173 12.38 14.64 3.06
CA PHE A 173 13.62 15.41 3.01
C PHE A 173 14.86 14.60 3.41
N GLY A 174 14.82 13.28 3.24
CA GLY A 174 15.91 12.36 3.63
C GLY A 174 17.27 12.75 3.01
N ASN A 175 17.28 13.24 1.78
CA ASN A 175 18.50 13.67 1.10
C ASN A 175 19.23 14.80 1.83
N TYR A 176 18.48 15.77 2.39
CA TYR A 176 19.08 16.86 3.15
C TYR A 176 19.80 16.38 4.42
N CYS A 177 19.24 15.39 5.11
CA CYS A 177 19.88 14.78 6.28
C CYS A 177 21.12 13.96 5.91
N GLU A 178 21.07 13.23 4.78
CA GLU A 178 22.20 12.45 4.27
C GLU A 178 23.35 13.36 3.82
N GLU A 179 23.04 14.43 3.12
CA GLU A 179 24.03 15.42 2.66
C GLU A 179 24.64 16.21 3.84
N LYS A 180 23.83 16.61 4.83
CA LYS A 180 24.30 17.42 5.95
C LYS A 180 25.02 16.63 7.03
N HIS A 181 24.65 15.38 7.27
CA HIS A 181 25.13 14.59 8.40
C HIS A 181 25.84 13.28 7.99
N GLY A 182 25.96 12.98 6.71
CA GLY A 182 26.68 11.81 6.20
C GLY A 182 26.12 10.45 6.63
N THR A 183 24.93 10.40 7.23
CA THR A 183 24.37 9.19 7.80
C THR A 183 23.09 8.75 7.08
N LYS A 184 23.15 7.62 6.38
CA LYS A 184 21.95 6.94 5.87
C LYS A 184 21.16 6.32 7.02
N ARG A 185 20.15 7.01 7.53
CA ARG A 185 19.19 6.43 8.46
C ARG A 185 18.09 5.70 7.69
N MET A 186 18.32 4.44 7.35
CA MET A 186 17.23 3.53 7.00
C MET A 186 16.70 2.88 8.27
N ARG A 187 15.42 3.02 8.57
CA ARG A 187 14.74 2.13 9.53
C ARG A 187 14.38 0.86 8.77
N LYS A 188 14.88 -0.26 9.30
CA LYS A 188 14.46 -1.60 8.88
C LYS A 188 13.06 -1.90 9.40
#